data_574c582c41a1aa39869c5a2f71980976
#
_entry.id   574c582c41a1aa39869c5a2f71980976
#
_cell.length_a   1.000
_cell.length_b   1.000
_cell.length_c   1.000
_cell.angle_alpha   90.00
_cell.angle_beta   90.00
_cell.angle_gamma   90.00
#
_symmetry.space_group_name_H-M   'P 1'
#
loop_
_entity.id
_entity.type
_entity.pdbx_description
1 polymer ?
#
loop_
_entity_poly.entity_id
_entity_poly.type
_entity_poly.pdbx_seq_one_letter_code
_entity_poly.pdbx_strand_id
1 'polypeptide(L)'
;MKCFGPFLAVSLLAPAAAGSHPHIFVDTAVKVVVSEAGELQAVEITWAYDEFYSLLIFEDRALDSDYDGTLTAEELAQLQGFDMSWVEGYEGDTYLTLDGEALALGAPEHLSTEVADGRITTRHRRALVQPQAADGVVIKAYDPTYYTAYTVNRGLEVTGGCQGSITPPNLDQAYTMVEELLYAMPAEQAEESYPKVGEAFADTLRLSCGA
;
A
#
# COMPACT_ATOMS: atom_id res chain seq x y z
N MET A 1 36.66 -44.66 -42.35
CA MET A 1 35.53 -43.71 -42.33
C MET A 1 35.14 -43.50 -40.87
N LYS A 2 35.42 -42.30 -40.30
CA LYS A 2 35.03 -41.92 -38.92
C LYS A 2 33.82 -41.04 -39.00
N CYS A 3 32.67 -41.55 -38.53
CA CYS A 3 31.42 -40.76 -38.42
C CYS A 3 31.51 -39.88 -37.17
N PHE A 4 31.56 -38.59 -37.36
CA PHE A 4 31.34 -37.59 -36.32
C PHE A 4 29.85 -37.33 -36.26
N GLY A 5 29.19 -37.72 -35.16
CA GLY A 5 27.82 -37.34 -34.87
C GLY A 5 27.74 -35.91 -34.30
N PRO A 6 26.70 -35.14 -34.63
CA PRO A 6 26.57 -33.79 -34.10
C PRO A 6 26.15 -33.86 -32.61
N PHE A 7 26.95 -33.19 -31.78
CA PHE A 7 26.56 -32.91 -30.38
C PHE A 7 25.51 -31.82 -30.38
N LEU A 8 24.27 -32.17 -29.98
CA LEU A 8 23.21 -31.23 -29.74
C LEU A 8 23.44 -30.60 -28.35
N ALA A 9 23.90 -29.35 -28.32
CA ALA A 9 23.96 -28.57 -27.07
C ALA A 9 22.57 -28.16 -26.66
N VAL A 10 22.00 -28.79 -25.63
CA VAL A 10 20.77 -28.36 -24.95
C VAL A 10 21.14 -27.21 -24.05
N SER A 11 20.80 -25.99 -24.46
CA SER A 11 20.86 -24.82 -23.58
C SER A 11 19.77 -24.94 -22.54
N LEU A 12 20.13 -25.24 -21.29
CA LEU A 12 19.26 -25.10 -20.13
C LEU A 12 19.02 -23.61 -19.89
N LEU A 13 17.90 -23.09 -20.36
CA LEU A 13 17.37 -21.80 -19.92
C LEU A 13 16.95 -21.98 -18.46
N ALA A 14 17.79 -21.52 -17.54
CA ALA A 14 17.37 -21.35 -16.16
C ALA A 14 16.20 -20.31 -16.14
N PRO A 15 15.07 -20.59 -15.49
CA PRO A 15 14.07 -19.57 -15.28
C PRO A 15 14.71 -18.45 -14.47
N ALA A 16 14.76 -17.23 -15.02
CA ALA A 16 15.03 -16.06 -14.24
C ALA A 16 13.85 -15.93 -13.26
N ALA A 17 14.11 -15.95 -11.95
CA ALA A 17 13.13 -15.55 -10.97
C ALA A 17 12.78 -14.09 -11.27
N ALA A 18 11.66 -13.88 -11.96
CA ALA A 18 11.11 -12.55 -12.13
C ALA A 18 10.62 -12.12 -10.75
N GLY A 19 11.31 -11.23 -10.09
CA GLY A 19 10.78 -10.51 -8.95
C GLY A 19 9.56 -9.72 -9.46
N SER A 20 8.36 -10.22 -9.19
CA SER A 20 7.11 -9.70 -9.79
C SER A 20 6.33 -8.80 -8.84
N HIS A 21 6.96 -8.18 -7.86
CA HIS A 21 6.33 -7.17 -7.02
C HIS A 21 6.48 -5.77 -7.62
N PRO A 22 5.46 -4.89 -7.51
CA PRO A 22 4.16 -5.10 -6.87
C PRO A 22 3.11 -5.69 -7.83
N HIS A 23 2.01 -6.24 -7.26
CA HIS A 23 0.87 -6.78 -8.00
C HIS A 23 -0.37 -5.90 -7.93
N ILE A 24 -0.48 -5.06 -6.89
CA ILE A 24 -1.60 -4.16 -6.64
C ILE A 24 -1.05 -2.74 -6.55
N PHE A 25 -1.72 -1.79 -7.19
CA PHE A 25 -1.36 -0.38 -7.14
C PHE A 25 -2.50 0.42 -6.51
N VAL A 26 -2.17 1.22 -5.49
CA VAL A 26 -3.14 2.02 -4.75
C VAL A 26 -2.73 3.48 -4.75
N ASP A 27 -3.54 4.31 -5.43
CA ASP A 27 -3.44 5.76 -5.34
C ASP A 27 -4.00 6.20 -3.98
N THR A 28 -3.19 6.87 -3.17
CA THR A 28 -3.50 7.16 -1.77
C THR A 28 -3.66 8.65 -1.53
N ALA A 29 -4.67 9.03 -0.71
CA ALA A 29 -4.71 10.33 -0.05
C ALA A 29 -4.67 10.12 1.47
N VAL A 30 -4.05 11.07 2.16
CA VAL A 30 -3.98 11.08 3.63
C VAL A 30 -4.53 12.40 4.14
N LYS A 31 -5.52 12.32 5.06
CA LYS A 31 -5.96 13.46 5.83
C LYS A 31 -5.61 13.24 7.29
N VAL A 32 -4.86 14.19 7.84
CA VAL A 32 -4.41 14.16 9.22
C VAL A 32 -5.29 15.07 10.06
N VAL A 33 -5.94 14.51 11.07
CA VAL A 33 -6.83 15.23 11.97
C VAL A 33 -6.05 15.65 13.21
N VAL A 34 -5.77 16.95 13.29
CA VAL A 34 -5.08 17.58 14.41
C VAL A 34 -6.06 18.51 15.11
N SER A 35 -6.06 18.50 16.45
CA SER A 35 -6.85 19.40 17.27
C SER A 35 -6.31 20.84 17.23
N GLU A 36 -7.11 21.80 17.73
CA GLU A 36 -6.65 23.19 17.91
C GLU A 36 -5.48 23.31 18.92
N ALA A 37 -5.31 22.32 19.78
CA ALA A 37 -4.20 22.23 20.72
C ALA A 37 -2.92 21.63 20.11
N GLY A 38 -2.91 21.30 18.80
CA GLY A 38 -1.77 20.70 18.12
C GLY A 38 -1.57 19.21 18.39
N GLU A 39 -2.61 18.52 18.88
CA GLU A 39 -2.56 17.08 19.13
C GLU A 39 -3.09 16.29 17.93
N LEU A 40 -2.32 15.30 17.46
CA LEU A 40 -2.75 14.34 16.46
C LEU A 40 -3.82 13.40 17.05
N GLN A 41 -4.98 13.37 16.43
CA GLN A 41 -6.14 12.60 16.90
C GLN A 41 -6.44 11.38 16.03
N ALA A 42 -6.31 11.52 14.72
CA ALA A 42 -6.63 10.46 13.78
C ALA A 42 -5.97 10.71 12.43
N VAL A 43 -5.96 9.66 11.61
CA VAL A 43 -5.72 9.75 10.17
C VAL A 43 -6.93 9.20 9.41
N GLU A 44 -7.32 9.86 8.33
CA GLU A 44 -8.29 9.36 7.36
C GLU A 44 -7.52 9.01 6.09
N ILE A 45 -7.67 7.78 5.65
CA ILE A 45 -6.95 7.24 4.51
C ILE A 45 -7.96 7.02 3.39
N THR A 46 -7.58 7.42 2.18
CA THR A 46 -8.30 7.08 0.95
C THR A 46 -7.44 6.15 0.13
N TRP A 47 -7.97 5.00 -0.25
CA TRP A 47 -7.36 4.04 -1.15
C TRP A 47 -8.19 3.97 -2.44
N ALA A 48 -7.61 4.39 -3.56
CA ALA A 48 -8.18 4.17 -4.89
C ALA A 48 -7.38 3.05 -5.56
N TYR A 49 -7.98 1.87 -5.60
CA TYR A 49 -7.37 0.67 -6.17
C TYR A 49 -7.22 0.79 -7.69
N ASP A 50 -6.27 0.08 -8.27
CA ASP A 50 -6.14 -0.02 -9.72
C ASP A 50 -7.33 -0.77 -10.34
N GLU A 51 -7.47 -0.63 -11.66
CA GLU A 51 -8.58 -1.24 -12.42
C GLU A 51 -8.55 -2.77 -12.35
N PHE A 52 -7.36 -3.37 -12.40
CA PHE A 52 -7.23 -4.82 -12.39
C PHE A 52 -7.64 -5.42 -11.04
N TYR A 53 -7.17 -4.85 -9.94
CA TYR A 53 -7.58 -5.28 -8.62
C TYR A 53 -9.08 -5.04 -8.37
N SER A 54 -9.60 -3.90 -8.81
CA SER A 54 -11.04 -3.60 -8.71
C SER A 54 -11.88 -4.63 -9.46
N LEU A 55 -11.48 -5.02 -10.67
CA LEU A 55 -12.14 -6.07 -11.45
C LEU A 55 -12.12 -7.42 -10.74
N LEU A 56 -10.97 -7.81 -10.15
CA LEU A 56 -10.87 -9.05 -9.38
C LEU A 56 -11.84 -9.06 -8.18
N ILE A 57 -12.01 -7.93 -7.50
CA ILE A 57 -12.99 -7.82 -6.40
C ILE A 57 -14.43 -7.92 -6.92
N PHE A 58 -14.74 -7.34 -8.09
CA PHE A 58 -16.07 -7.48 -8.69
C PHE A 58 -16.35 -8.93 -9.04
N GLU A 59 -15.42 -9.62 -9.68
CA GLU A 59 -15.57 -11.05 -10.03
C GLU A 59 -15.72 -11.93 -8.79
N ASP A 60 -14.86 -11.75 -7.76
CA ASP A 60 -14.88 -12.55 -6.55
C ASP A 60 -16.21 -12.40 -5.77
N ARG A 61 -16.84 -11.24 -5.88
CA ARG A 61 -18.12 -10.93 -5.24
C ARG A 61 -19.33 -11.07 -6.14
N ALA A 62 -19.14 -11.49 -7.40
CA ALA A 62 -20.18 -11.60 -8.41
C ALA A 62 -20.97 -10.28 -8.63
N LEU A 63 -20.25 -9.15 -8.63
CA LEU A 63 -20.75 -7.81 -8.94
C LEU A 63 -20.50 -7.48 -10.41
N ASP A 64 -21.16 -6.39 -10.90
CA ASP A 64 -21.00 -5.92 -12.29
C ASP A 64 -21.21 -7.05 -13.33
N SER A 65 -22.33 -7.75 -13.22
CA SER A 65 -22.60 -8.95 -14.01
C SER A 65 -22.78 -8.69 -15.51
N ASP A 66 -23.00 -7.45 -15.91
CA ASP A 66 -23.10 -6.99 -17.31
C ASP A 66 -21.78 -6.37 -17.83
N TYR A 67 -20.75 -6.30 -16.99
CA TYR A 67 -19.39 -5.84 -17.32
C TYR A 67 -19.35 -4.40 -17.88
N ASP A 68 -20.23 -3.52 -17.40
CA ASP A 68 -20.25 -2.12 -17.82
C ASP A 68 -19.35 -1.20 -16.98
N GLY A 69 -18.74 -1.72 -15.91
CA GLY A 69 -17.86 -1.01 -14.97
C GLY A 69 -18.63 -0.12 -13.99
N THR A 70 -19.97 -0.31 -13.92
CA THR A 70 -20.86 0.49 -13.07
C THR A 70 -21.62 -0.44 -12.14
N LEU A 71 -21.61 -0.16 -10.84
CA LEU A 71 -22.38 -0.94 -9.89
C LEU A 71 -23.76 -0.34 -9.64
N THR A 72 -24.79 -1.19 -9.58
CA THR A 72 -26.11 -0.81 -9.06
C THR A 72 -26.01 -0.42 -7.58
N ALA A 73 -27.02 0.24 -7.05
CA ALA A 73 -27.05 0.60 -5.62
C ALA A 73 -26.97 -0.62 -4.70
N GLU A 74 -27.57 -1.74 -5.09
CA GLU A 74 -27.56 -3.02 -4.38
C GLU A 74 -26.19 -3.66 -4.39
N GLU A 75 -25.47 -3.64 -5.51
CA GLU A 75 -24.10 -4.14 -5.64
C GLU A 75 -23.12 -3.26 -4.86
N LEU A 76 -23.23 -1.94 -4.98
CA LEU A 76 -22.42 -1.00 -4.21
C LEU A 76 -22.62 -1.16 -2.70
N ALA A 77 -23.85 -1.48 -2.25
CA ALA A 77 -24.12 -1.74 -0.84
C ALA A 77 -23.38 -2.99 -0.33
N GLN A 78 -23.20 -4.02 -1.17
CA GLN A 78 -22.44 -5.23 -0.82
C GLN A 78 -20.93 -4.97 -0.73
N LEU A 79 -20.43 -3.93 -1.41
CA LEU A 79 -19.03 -3.56 -1.44
C LEU A 79 -18.61 -2.68 -0.24
N GLN A 80 -19.59 -2.07 0.48
CA GLN A 80 -19.28 -1.17 1.59
C GLN A 80 -18.41 -1.85 2.65
N GLY A 81 -17.24 -1.25 2.92
CA GLY A 81 -16.30 -1.74 3.95
C GLY A 81 -15.68 -3.10 3.66
N PHE A 82 -15.61 -3.53 2.39
CA PHE A 82 -15.09 -4.84 2.00
C PHE A 82 -13.64 -5.07 2.45
N ASP A 83 -12.86 -4.02 2.57
CA ASP A 83 -11.45 -3.98 2.93
C ASP A 83 -11.20 -3.70 4.43
N MET A 84 -12.27 -3.72 5.26
CA MET A 84 -12.18 -3.40 6.70
C MET A 84 -12.09 -4.64 7.60
N SER A 85 -12.18 -5.85 7.06
CA SER A 85 -12.09 -7.10 7.84
C SER A 85 -10.63 -7.51 8.04
N TRP A 86 -9.92 -6.76 8.88
CA TRP A 86 -8.49 -6.96 9.10
C TRP A 86 -8.23 -8.17 10.00
N VAL A 87 -7.21 -8.94 9.64
CA VAL A 87 -6.73 -10.06 10.44
C VAL A 87 -5.84 -9.55 11.59
N GLU A 88 -5.73 -10.33 12.66
CA GLU A 88 -4.85 -10.01 13.79
C GLU A 88 -3.40 -9.83 13.33
N GLY A 89 -2.77 -8.72 13.76
CA GLY A 89 -1.40 -8.36 13.39
C GLY A 89 -1.27 -7.58 12.09
N TYR A 90 -2.36 -7.32 11.35
CA TYR A 90 -2.31 -6.44 10.20
C TYR A 90 -2.43 -4.98 10.64
N GLU A 91 -1.42 -4.18 10.33
CA GLU A 91 -1.32 -2.76 10.75
C GLU A 91 -2.00 -1.78 9.76
N GLY A 92 -2.73 -2.30 8.76
CA GLY A 92 -3.43 -1.47 7.77
C GLY A 92 -2.50 -0.65 6.89
N ASP A 93 -1.29 -1.16 6.64
CA ASP A 93 -0.28 -0.57 5.75
C ASP A 93 -0.07 0.94 5.94
N THR A 94 -0.36 1.43 7.16
CA THR A 94 -0.22 2.84 7.53
C THR A 94 0.51 2.93 8.86
N TYR A 95 1.69 3.49 8.83
CA TYR A 95 2.63 3.55 9.95
C TYR A 95 2.92 4.98 10.33
N LEU A 96 2.81 5.29 11.61
CA LEU A 96 3.10 6.60 12.18
C LEU A 96 4.25 6.48 13.17
N THR A 97 5.18 7.44 13.13
CA THR A 97 6.26 7.53 14.11
C THR A 97 6.43 8.97 14.58
N LEU A 98 6.85 9.12 15.83
CA LEU A 98 7.33 10.39 16.39
C LEU A 98 8.68 10.13 17.07
N ASP A 99 9.72 10.87 16.69
CA ASP A 99 11.10 10.68 17.16
C ASP A 99 11.62 9.22 17.00
N GLY A 100 11.10 8.50 15.98
CA GLY A 100 11.45 7.11 15.70
C GLY A 100 10.63 6.07 16.46
N GLU A 101 9.80 6.49 17.41
CA GLU A 101 8.91 5.60 18.15
C GLU A 101 7.56 5.45 17.46
N ALA A 102 7.06 4.21 17.35
CA ALA A 102 5.80 3.92 16.68
C ALA A 102 4.60 4.47 17.46
N LEU A 103 3.67 5.09 16.75
CA LEU A 103 2.40 5.54 17.29
C LEU A 103 1.29 4.53 16.94
N ALA A 104 0.62 4.00 17.97
CA ALA A 104 -0.42 3.01 17.79
C ALA A 104 -1.72 3.64 17.27
N LEU A 105 -2.25 3.05 16.19
CA LEU A 105 -3.56 3.37 15.62
C LEU A 105 -4.61 2.34 16.06
N GLY A 106 -5.81 2.81 16.33
CA GLY A 106 -6.97 1.97 16.59
C GLY A 106 -7.47 1.21 15.36
N ALA A 107 -8.50 0.40 15.54
CA ALA A 107 -9.16 -0.31 14.44
C ALA A 107 -9.70 0.67 13.38
N PRO A 108 -9.82 0.23 12.12
CA PRO A 108 -10.38 1.07 11.07
C PRO A 108 -11.88 1.29 11.27
N GLU A 109 -12.32 2.50 11.00
CA GLU A 109 -13.71 2.90 10.89
C GLU A 109 -14.00 3.20 9.43
N HIS A 110 -14.90 2.43 8.80
CA HIS A 110 -15.31 2.66 7.43
C HIS A 110 -16.03 4.00 7.29
N LEU A 111 -15.65 4.80 6.31
CA LEU A 111 -16.28 6.09 6.00
C LEU A 111 -17.10 6.02 4.71
N SER A 112 -16.51 5.53 3.62
CA SER A 112 -17.21 5.36 2.34
C SER A 112 -16.51 4.34 1.44
N THR A 113 -17.30 3.75 0.53
CA THR A 113 -16.80 3.00 -0.63
C THR A 113 -17.55 3.49 -1.86
N GLU A 114 -16.81 3.84 -2.88
CA GLU A 114 -17.32 4.39 -4.15
C GLU A 114 -16.70 3.63 -5.30
N VAL A 115 -17.40 3.58 -6.44
CA VAL A 115 -16.89 3.04 -7.71
C VAL A 115 -17.08 4.10 -8.78
N ALA A 116 -16.01 4.42 -9.47
CA ALA A 116 -16.04 5.31 -10.60
C ALA A 116 -15.02 4.85 -11.65
N ASP A 117 -15.41 4.84 -12.91
CA ASP A 117 -14.59 4.42 -14.04
C ASP A 117 -13.97 3.01 -13.82
N GLY A 118 -14.75 2.07 -13.27
CA GLY A 118 -14.32 0.70 -12.99
C GLY A 118 -13.33 0.55 -11.81
N ARG A 119 -13.04 1.63 -11.08
CA ARG A 119 -12.12 1.62 -9.94
C ARG A 119 -12.85 1.78 -8.62
N ILE A 120 -12.50 0.95 -7.65
CA ILE A 120 -12.97 1.05 -6.27
C ILE A 120 -12.14 2.11 -5.54
N THR A 121 -12.83 3.00 -4.83
CA THR A 121 -12.20 3.95 -3.89
C THR A 121 -12.83 3.76 -2.51
N THR A 122 -12.02 3.45 -1.51
CA THR A 122 -12.45 3.35 -0.12
C THR A 122 -11.88 4.47 0.73
N ARG A 123 -12.60 4.82 1.79
CA ARG A 123 -12.13 5.74 2.83
C ARG A 123 -12.38 5.15 4.18
N HIS A 124 -11.38 5.22 5.03
CA HIS A 124 -11.49 4.80 6.42
C HIS A 124 -10.74 5.76 7.35
N ARG A 125 -11.10 5.74 8.60
CA ARG A 125 -10.49 6.54 9.67
C ARG A 125 -9.84 5.61 10.67
N ARG A 126 -8.69 6.00 11.19
CA ARG A 126 -8.04 5.36 12.34
C ARG A 126 -7.71 6.42 13.38
N ALA A 127 -8.28 6.29 14.58
CA ALA A 127 -7.91 7.15 15.69
C ALA A 127 -6.58 6.72 16.31
N LEU A 128 -5.79 7.67 16.83
CA LEU A 128 -4.67 7.31 17.69
C LEU A 128 -5.20 6.68 18.99
N VAL A 129 -4.50 5.63 19.46
CA VAL A 129 -4.81 5.00 20.75
C VAL A 129 -4.53 5.97 21.91
N GLN A 130 -3.50 6.80 21.76
CA GLN A 130 -3.17 7.86 22.70
C GLN A 130 -2.84 9.13 21.92
N PRO A 131 -3.48 10.28 22.26
CA PRO A 131 -3.14 11.55 21.65
C PRO A 131 -1.65 11.89 21.82
N GLN A 132 -1.05 12.43 20.78
CA GLN A 132 0.36 12.83 20.75
C GLN A 132 0.48 14.21 20.09
N ALA A 133 1.56 14.93 20.35
CA ALA A 133 1.89 16.13 19.59
C ALA A 133 2.00 15.80 18.11
N ALA A 134 1.39 16.61 17.25
CA ALA A 134 1.42 16.39 15.81
C ALA A 134 2.74 16.82 15.16
N ASP A 135 3.44 17.76 15.78
CA ASP A 135 4.69 18.28 15.24
C ASP A 135 5.77 17.21 15.18
N GLY A 136 6.44 17.09 14.04
CA GLY A 136 7.49 16.10 13.79
C GLY A 136 7.01 14.69 13.46
N VAL A 137 5.71 14.40 13.54
CA VAL A 137 5.16 13.08 13.16
C VAL A 137 5.50 12.76 11.71
N VAL A 138 5.95 11.54 11.50
CA VAL A 138 6.20 10.95 10.19
C VAL A 138 5.14 9.89 9.90
N ILE A 139 4.57 9.92 8.69
CA ILE A 139 3.57 8.94 8.24
C ILE A 139 4.10 8.28 6.96
N LYS A 140 3.98 6.96 6.88
CA LYS A 140 4.28 6.18 5.68
C LYS A 140 3.16 5.20 5.40
N ALA A 141 2.82 5.02 4.12
CA ALA A 141 1.90 3.99 3.66
C ALA A 141 2.68 2.96 2.83
N TYR A 142 2.70 1.69 3.27
CA TYR A 142 3.39 0.62 2.56
C TYR A 142 2.94 -0.76 3.02
N ASP A 143 2.90 -1.71 2.10
CA ASP A 143 2.88 -3.14 2.41
C ASP A 143 4.32 -3.58 2.71
N PRO A 144 4.61 -4.23 3.84
CA PRO A 144 5.97 -4.63 4.20
C PRO A 144 6.69 -5.45 3.13
N THR A 145 5.97 -6.28 2.37
CA THR A 145 6.53 -7.11 1.30
C THR A 145 6.53 -6.43 -0.07
N TYR A 146 5.96 -5.25 -0.17
CA TYR A 146 5.76 -4.53 -1.43
C TYR A 146 4.87 -5.29 -2.43
N TYR A 147 4.01 -6.19 -1.95
CA TYR A 147 2.99 -6.82 -2.79
C TYR A 147 2.00 -5.79 -3.30
N THR A 148 1.65 -4.82 -2.45
CA THR A 148 0.87 -3.63 -2.77
C THR A 148 1.76 -2.39 -2.76
N ALA A 149 1.76 -1.64 -3.85
CA ALA A 149 2.39 -0.33 -3.94
C ALA A 149 1.40 0.77 -3.60
N TYR A 150 1.66 1.51 -2.53
CA TYR A 150 0.90 2.70 -2.16
C TYR A 150 1.66 3.94 -2.62
N THR A 151 0.99 4.84 -3.35
CA THR A 151 1.56 6.13 -3.78
C THR A 151 0.67 7.25 -3.27
N VAL A 152 1.24 8.21 -2.52
CA VAL A 152 0.49 9.37 -2.01
C VAL A 152 0.39 10.46 -3.08
N ASN A 153 -0.37 10.19 -4.12
CA ASN A 153 -0.56 11.06 -5.29
C ASN A 153 -1.94 11.74 -5.33
N ARG A 154 -2.84 11.41 -4.39
CA ARG A 154 -4.17 12.03 -4.28
C ARG A 154 -4.23 13.15 -3.24
N GLY A 155 -3.12 13.43 -2.56
CA GLY A 155 -2.94 14.60 -1.69
C GLY A 155 -2.74 14.27 -0.22
N LEU A 156 -2.29 15.31 0.49
CA LEU A 156 -2.12 15.36 1.94
C LEU A 156 -2.87 16.58 2.46
N GLU A 157 -3.87 16.36 3.31
CA GLU A 157 -4.59 17.39 4.04
C GLU A 157 -4.22 17.32 5.52
N VAL A 158 -3.97 18.44 6.17
CA VAL A 158 -3.67 18.51 7.60
C VAL A 158 -4.55 19.59 8.23
N THR A 159 -5.26 19.26 9.31
CA THR A 159 -6.08 20.21 10.06
C THR A 159 -5.33 20.84 11.24
N GLY A 160 -5.98 21.69 12.04
CA GLY A 160 -5.45 22.20 13.33
C GLY A 160 -4.27 23.14 13.21
N GLY A 161 -4.11 23.86 12.07
CA GLY A 161 -3.05 24.84 11.88
C GLY A 161 -1.64 24.27 11.61
N CYS A 162 -1.53 22.94 11.48
CA CYS A 162 -0.31 22.28 11.04
C CYS A 162 -0.24 22.17 9.50
N GLN A 163 0.94 21.90 8.99
CA GLN A 163 1.23 21.66 7.59
C GLN A 163 1.85 20.27 7.38
N GLY A 164 1.71 19.74 6.20
CA GLY A 164 2.33 18.49 5.80
C GLY A 164 3.19 18.64 4.56
N SER A 165 4.26 17.87 4.48
CA SER A 165 5.08 17.74 3.29
C SER A 165 5.17 16.28 2.87
N ILE A 166 5.28 16.02 1.57
CA ILE A 166 5.48 14.69 0.99
C ILE A 166 6.86 14.66 0.35
N THR A 167 7.67 13.67 0.70
CA THR A 167 8.96 13.38 0.07
C THR A 167 8.88 12.01 -0.57
N PRO A 168 9.05 11.90 -1.91
CA PRO A 168 9.02 10.61 -2.59
C PRO A 168 10.24 9.75 -2.21
N PRO A 169 10.14 8.41 -2.34
CA PRO A 169 11.24 7.50 -2.10
C PRO A 169 12.35 7.65 -3.15
N ASN A 170 13.55 7.23 -2.80
CA ASN A 170 14.62 7.03 -3.77
C ASN A 170 14.48 5.63 -4.40
N LEU A 171 13.78 5.54 -5.53
CA LEU A 171 13.49 4.28 -6.18
C LEU A 171 14.75 3.52 -6.64
N ASP A 172 15.79 4.21 -7.12
CA ASP A 172 17.04 3.56 -7.52
C ASP A 172 17.69 2.83 -6.33
N GLN A 173 17.70 3.47 -5.18
CA GLN A 173 18.21 2.87 -3.95
C GLN A 173 17.32 1.72 -3.45
N ALA A 174 16.01 1.88 -3.53
CA ALA A 174 15.06 0.85 -3.14
C ALA A 174 15.20 -0.41 -4.00
N TYR A 175 15.28 -0.28 -5.32
CA TYR A 175 15.48 -1.43 -6.21
C TYR A 175 16.86 -2.08 -6.02
N THR A 176 17.93 -1.30 -5.83
CA THR A 176 19.25 -1.85 -5.53
C THR A 176 19.22 -2.71 -4.26
N MET A 177 18.53 -2.23 -3.20
CA MET A 177 18.37 -2.98 -1.95
C MET A 177 17.61 -4.29 -2.18
N VAL A 178 16.54 -4.29 -2.98
CA VAL A 178 15.78 -5.51 -3.32
C VAL A 178 16.67 -6.51 -4.05
N GLU A 179 17.41 -6.07 -5.07
CA GLU A 179 18.33 -6.92 -5.83
C GLU A 179 19.38 -7.56 -4.92
N GLU A 180 20.01 -6.78 -4.03
CA GLU A 180 21.01 -7.29 -3.08
C GLU A 180 20.41 -8.33 -2.13
N LEU A 181 19.21 -8.10 -1.59
CA LEU A 181 18.54 -9.04 -0.69
C LEU A 181 18.13 -10.33 -1.39
N LEU A 182 17.55 -10.24 -2.59
CA LEU A 182 17.15 -11.42 -3.37
C LEU A 182 18.37 -12.22 -3.84
N TYR A 183 19.47 -11.54 -4.18
CA TYR A 183 20.70 -12.23 -4.59
C TYR A 183 21.38 -12.97 -3.42
N ALA A 184 21.17 -12.50 -2.18
CA ALA A 184 21.76 -13.06 -0.98
C ALA A 184 20.98 -14.28 -0.43
N MET A 185 19.78 -14.59 -0.96
CA MET A 185 18.93 -15.69 -0.46
C MET A 185 18.67 -16.76 -1.54
N PRO A 186 18.44 -18.03 -1.15
CA PRO A 186 18.00 -19.07 -2.07
C PRO A 186 16.65 -18.73 -2.69
N ALA A 187 16.41 -19.09 -3.97
CA ALA A 187 15.17 -18.81 -4.68
C ALA A 187 13.93 -19.38 -3.95
N GLU A 188 14.02 -20.60 -3.43
CA GLU A 188 12.92 -21.21 -2.64
C GLU A 188 12.54 -20.37 -1.41
N GLN A 189 13.52 -19.78 -0.74
CA GLN A 189 13.27 -18.90 0.41
C GLN A 189 12.65 -17.57 -0.02
N ALA A 190 13.04 -17.04 -1.17
CA ALA A 190 12.46 -15.81 -1.72
C ALA A 190 10.98 -16.00 -2.12
N GLU A 191 10.60 -17.19 -2.60
CA GLU A 191 9.22 -17.55 -2.92
C GLU A 191 8.36 -17.75 -1.66
N GLU A 192 8.91 -18.38 -0.61
CA GLU A 192 8.18 -18.66 0.63
C GLU A 192 8.07 -17.43 1.54
N SER A 193 9.07 -16.56 1.52
CA SER A 193 9.19 -15.42 2.43
C SER A 193 9.89 -14.26 1.76
N TYR A 194 9.14 -13.49 0.96
CA TYR A 194 9.66 -12.30 0.30
C TYR A 194 10.20 -11.28 1.32
N PRO A 195 11.36 -10.64 1.07
CA PRO A 195 11.96 -9.72 2.02
C PRO A 195 11.06 -8.51 2.28
N LYS A 196 11.13 -7.98 3.52
CA LYS A 196 10.38 -6.80 3.93
C LYS A 196 11.06 -5.53 3.42
N VAL A 197 10.73 -5.13 2.22
CA VAL A 197 11.35 -4.01 1.48
C VAL A 197 10.41 -2.84 1.25
N GLY A 198 9.11 -3.00 1.51
CA GLY A 198 8.09 -2.03 1.13
C GLY A 198 8.28 -0.64 1.71
N GLU A 199 8.86 -0.51 2.91
CA GLU A 199 9.15 0.80 3.49
C GLU A 199 10.09 1.65 2.62
N ALA A 200 11.01 1.03 1.89
CA ALA A 200 11.95 1.73 1.01
C ALA A 200 11.28 2.38 -0.22
N PHE A 201 10.10 1.89 -0.58
CA PHE A 201 9.28 2.40 -1.69
C PHE A 201 8.21 3.40 -1.25
N ALA A 202 8.09 3.66 0.07
CA ALA A 202 7.04 4.51 0.61
C ALA A 202 7.36 6.01 0.48
N ASP A 203 6.34 6.79 0.11
CA ASP A 203 6.36 8.23 0.33
C ASP A 203 6.50 8.52 1.82
N THR A 204 7.31 9.51 2.16
CA THR A 204 7.47 10.00 3.54
C THR A 204 6.69 11.28 3.71
N LEU A 205 5.64 11.25 4.54
CA LEU A 205 4.86 12.41 4.93
C LEU A 205 5.38 12.92 6.28
N ARG A 206 5.65 14.20 6.41
CA ARG A 206 6.12 14.82 7.65
C ARG A 206 5.22 15.99 8.03
N LEU A 207 4.80 16.00 9.27
CA LEU A 207 4.01 17.09 9.84
C LEU A 207 4.91 18.17 10.45
N SER A 208 4.48 19.41 10.33
CA SER A 208 5.09 20.57 10.96
C SER A 208 3.98 21.48 11.47
N CYS A 209 4.01 21.80 12.74
CA CYS A 209 3.06 22.69 13.39
C CYS A 209 3.78 23.99 13.78
N GLY A 210 3.18 25.13 13.42
CA GLY A 210 3.70 26.41 13.86
C GLY A 210 3.63 26.54 15.38
N ALA A 211 4.69 27.10 15.97
CA ALA A 211 4.72 27.46 17.39
C ALA A 211 3.82 28.67 17.66
#